data_1fefb3a8fa30a3c41f241040b41d08c7
#
_entry.id   1fefb3a8fa30a3c41f241040b41d08c7
#
_cell.length_a   1.000
_cell.length_b   1.000
_cell.length_c   1.000
_cell.angle_alpha   90.00
_cell.angle_beta   90.00
_cell.angle_gamma   90.00
#
_symmetry.space_group_name_H-M   'P 1'
#
loop_
_entity.id
_entity.type
_entity.pdbx_description
1 polymer ?
#
loop_
_entity_poly.entity_id
_entity_poly.type
_entity_poly.pdbx_seq_one_letter_code
_entity_poly.pdbx_strand_id
1 'polypeptide(L)'
;MEEIYYPSADGVHNVHACIWRPRGEIVAILQIIHGMEEYAARYSKFAQMAAERGVLVCAEDHLGHGGTADGDFGHFPKDGEGLGLNDIADLTSRVRAIAPGVPCFVMGHSMGSFLCREYIARNGREFSGAIIMGTGFTGAGTLFFARLVTKIIGGIYGREHKSKFISKLAFGAY
;
A
#
# COMPACT_ATOMS: atom_id res chain seq x y z
N MET A 1 16.83 3.11 9.40
CA MET A 1 15.97 2.75 8.25
C MET A 1 16.88 2.09 7.24
N GLU A 2 16.46 0.97 6.73
CA GLU A 2 17.08 0.21 5.65
C GLU A 2 16.14 0.31 4.45
N GLU A 3 16.68 0.55 3.26
CA GLU A 3 15.94 0.54 2.01
C GLU A 3 16.28 -0.73 1.25
N ILE A 4 15.27 -1.40 0.72
CA ILE A 4 15.42 -2.60 -0.08
C ILE A 4 14.65 -2.46 -1.38
N TYR A 5 15.08 -3.20 -2.40
CA TYR A 5 14.39 -3.33 -3.67
C TYR A 5 14.19 -4.81 -3.98
N TYR A 6 13.01 -5.16 -4.51
CA TYR A 6 12.71 -6.52 -4.95
C TYR A 6 11.80 -6.49 -6.18
N PRO A 7 11.83 -7.51 -7.04
CA PRO A 7 10.99 -7.56 -8.23
C PRO A 7 9.51 -7.48 -7.88
N SER A 8 8.76 -6.63 -8.55
CA SER A 8 7.31 -6.57 -8.43
C SER A 8 6.66 -7.76 -9.13
N ALA A 9 5.46 -8.11 -8.67
CA ALA A 9 4.60 -9.09 -9.30
C ALA A 9 4.17 -8.70 -10.73
N ASP A 10 4.34 -7.44 -11.13
CA ASP A 10 4.07 -6.98 -12.50
C ASP A 10 5.16 -7.41 -13.51
N GLY A 11 6.30 -7.92 -13.03
CA GLY A 11 7.41 -8.39 -13.85
C GLY A 11 8.21 -7.29 -14.55
N VAL A 12 7.94 -6.02 -14.27
CA VAL A 12 8.58 -4.85 -14.90
C VAL A 12 9.30 -4.00 -13.88
N HIS A 13 8.64 -3.64 -12.78
CA HIS A 13 9.18 -2.73 -11.77
C HIS A 13 9.94 -3.46 -10.67
N ASN A 14 10.77 -2.71 -9.96
CA ASN A 14 11.30 -3.11 -8.65
C ASN A 14 10.56 -2.34 -7.57
N VAL A 15 9.98 -3.07 -6.63
CA VAL A 15 9.33 -2.48 -5.46
C VAL A 15 10.39 -1.93 -4.53
N HIS A 16 10.30 -0.65 -4.21
CA HIS A 16 11.06 -0.02 -3.14
C HIS A 16 10.34 -0.23 -1.82
N ALA A 17 11.07 -0.59 -0.77
CA ALA A 17 10.52 -0.72 0.57
C ALA A 17 11.50 -0.23 1.63
N CYS A 18 10.93 0.31 2.72
CA CYS A 18 11.64 0.75 3.89
C CYS A 18 11.42 -0.22 5.05
N ILE A 19 12.50 -0.55 5.77
CA ILE A 19 12.46 -1.38 6.97
C ILE A 19 13.11 -0.63 8.13
N TRP A 20 12.39 -0.50 9.25
CA TRP A 20 12.88 0.08 10.49
C TRP A 20 13.05 -1.02 11.53
N ARG A 21 14.30 -1.40 11.80
CA ARG A 21 14.63 -2.49 12.72
C ARG A 21 14.83 -1.96 14.14
N PRO A 22 14.31 -2.64 15.17
CA PRO A 22 14.73 -2.44 16.55
C PRO A 22 16.24 -2.66 16.71
N ARG A 23 16.85 -1.97 17.69
CA ARG A 23 18.23 -2.24 18.08
C ARG A 23 18.40 -3.50 18.93
N GLY A 24 17.32 -3.96 19.56
CA GLY A 24 17.25 -5.13 20.43
C GLY A 24 16.33 -6.21 19.85
N GLU A 25 15.71 -6.94 20.75
CA GLU A 25 14.76 -8.02 20.43
C GLU A 25 13.57 -7.48 19.60
N ILE A 26 13.15 -8.25 18.60
CA ILE A 26 11.94 -7.98 17.84
C ILE A 26 10.77 -8.67 18.55
N VAL A 27 9.84 -7.88 19.09
CA VAL A 27 8.67 -8.40 19.81
C VAL A 27 7.40 -8.46 18.94
N ALA A 28 7.40 -7.70 17.83
CA ALA A 28 6.31 -7.70 16.87
C ALA A 28 6.78 -7.19 15.50
N ILE A 29 6.02 -7.49 14.45
CA ILE A 29 6.15 -6.92 13.11
C ILE A 29 4.93 -6.06 12.82
N LEU A 30 5.12 -4.90 12.23
CA LEU A 30 4.05 -4.04 11.69
C LEU A 30 4.35 -3.70 10.24
N GLN A 31 3.53 -4.18 9.33
CA GLN A 31 3.55 -3.76 7.93
C GLN A 31 2.57 -2.62 7.70
N ILE A 32 3.02 -1.55 7.05
CA ILE A 32 2.23 -0.38 6.72
C ILE A 32 1.93 -0.38 5.22
N ILE A 33 0.65 -0.24 4.87
CA ILE A 33 0.12 -0.12 3.52
C ILE A 33 -0.35 1.33 3.37
N HIS A 34 0.41 2.14 2.64
CA HIS A 34 0.20 3.59 2.54
C HIS A 34 -0.98 3.96 1.63
N GLY A 35 -1.43 5.20 1.72
CA GLY A 35 -2.51 5.77 0.91
C GLY A 35 -2.06 6.25 -0.47
N MET A 36 -3.03 6.74 -1.27
CA MET A 36 -2.76 7.38 -2.54
C MET A 36 -1.94 8.67 -2.33
N GLU A 37 -1.01 8.94 -3.26
CA GLU A 37 -0.09 10.09 -3.19
C GLU A 37 0.81 10.10 -1.94
N GLU A 38 0.96 8.95 -1.29
CA GLU A 38 1.89 8.74 -0.19
C GLU A 38 3.08 7.87 -0.62
N TYR A 39 3.97 7.57 0.32
CA TYR A 39 5.14 6.72 0.13
C TYR A 39 5.63 6.18 1.48
N ALA A 40 6.39 5.09 1.47
CA ALA A 40 6.83 4.38 2.66
C ALA A 40 7.55 5.27 3.67
N ALA A 41 8.52 6.08 3.23
CA ALA A 41 9.33 6.91 4.11
C ALA A 41 8.54 8.04 4.82
N ARG A 42 7.31 8.36 4.37
CA ARG A 42 6.40 9.28 5.07
C ARG A 42 6.13 8.84 6.53
N TYR A 43 6.17 7.54 6.76
CA TYR A 43 5.92 6.94 8.09
C TYR A 43 7.16 6.85 8.98
N SER A 44 8.33 7.36 8.56
CA SER A 44 9.62 7.20 9.25
C SER A 44 9.57 7.59 10.71
N LYS A 45 8.95 8.72 11.06
CA LYS A 45 8.87 9.18 12.46
C LYS A 45 8.11 8.19 13.34
N PHE A 46 6.96 7.74 12.88
CA PHE A 46 6.14 6.73 13.56
C PHE A 46 6.88 5.39 13.65
N ALA A 47 7.45 4.94 12.54
CA ALA A 47 8.16 3.67 12.45
C ALA A 47 9.40 3.63 13.35
N GLN A 48 10.15 4.73 13.46
CA GLN A 48 11.28 4.85 14.39
C GLN A 48 10.82 4.75 15.85
N MET A 49 9.74 5.46 16.23
CA MET A 49 9.17 5.36 17.58
C MET A 49 8.68 3.96 17.92
N ALA A 50 8.15 3.22 16.97
CA ALA A 50 7.74 1.83 17.14
C ALA A 50 8.96 0.90 17.25
N ALA A 51 9.99 1.12 16.42
CA ALA A 51 11.23 0.37 16.47
C ALA A 51 11.98 0.52 17.80
N GLU A 52 11.96 1.71 18.42
CA GLU A 52 12.48 1.93 19.78
C GLU A 52 11.79 1.07 20.84
N ARG A 53 10.60 0.56 20.54
CA ARG A 53 9.79 -0.33 21.41
C ARG A 53 9.81 -1.81 20.99
N GLY A 54 10.76 -2.19 20.16
CA GLY A 54 10.91 -3.58 19.74
C GLY A 54 10.06 -3.98 18.55
N VAL A 55 9.33 -3.07 17.89
CA VAL A 55 8.50 -3.39 16.72
C VAL A 55 9.32 -3.24 15.45
N LEU A 56 9.50 -4.31 14.68
CA LEU A 56 10.02 -4.22 13.32
C LEU A 56 8.91 -3.64 12.44
N VAL A 57 9.15 -2.46 11.86
CA VAL A 57 8.19 -1.82 10.95
C VAL A 57 8.68 -1.92 9.52
N CYS A 58 7.79 -2.18 8.59
CA CYS A 58 8.09 -2.15 7.15
C CYS A 58 6.95 -1.48 6.38
N ALA A 59 7.29 -0.89 5.26
CA ALA A 59 6.35 -0.35 4.29
C ALA A 59 7.00 -0.40 2.90
N GLU A 60 6.21 -0.70 1.88
CA GLU A 60 6.64 -0.59 0.48
C GLU A 60 6.02 0.64 -0.16
N ASP A 61 6.63 1.10 -1.22
CA ASP A 61 6.01 2.03 -2.15
C ASP A 61 5.22 1.23 -3.19
N HIS A 62 3.91 1.46 -3.26
CA HIS A 62 3.06 0.77 -4.25
C HIS A 62 3.45 1.15 -5.67
N LEU A 63 3.06 0.32 -6.65
CA LEU A 63 3.18 0.65 -8.07
C LEU A 63 2.68 2.07 -8.35
N GLY A 64 3.43 2.84 -9.12
CA GLY A 64 3.16 4.25 -9.40
C GLY A 64 3.37 5.22 -8.22
N HIS A 65 4.01 4.77 -7.12
CA HIS A 65 4.28 5.60 -5.95
C HIS A 65 5.76 5.54 -5.53
N GLY A 66 6.21 6.60 -4.87
CA GLY A 66 7.53 6.67 -4.25
C GLY A 66 8.68 6.20 -5.12
N GLY A 67 9.57 5.38 -4.56
CA GLY A 67 10.72 4.81 -5.26
C GLY A 67 10.42 3.64 -6.18
N THR A 68 9.18 3.11 -6.16
CA THR A 68 8.71 2.08 -7.10
C THR A 68 8.28 2.69 -8.43
N ALA A 69 7.86 3.95 -8.44
CA ALA A 69 7.46 4.64 -9.67
C ALA A 69 8.71 4.99 -10.51
N ASP A 70 8.78 4.47 -11.72
CA ASP A 70 9.83 4.83 -12.70
C ASP A 70 9.42 6.07 -13.51
N GLY A 71 9.17 7.18 -12.79
CA GLY A 71 8.76 8.45 -13.38
C GLY A 71 7.26 8.57 -13.70
N ASP A 72 6.51 7.50 -13.66
CA ASP A 72 5.07 7.47 -13.96
C ASP A 72 4.20 7.46 -12.69
N PHE A 73 4.28 8.54 -11.93
CA PHE A 73 3.53 8.68 -10.70
C PHE A 73 2.02 8.62 -10.90
N GLY A 74 1.36 7.84 -10.04
CA GLY A 74 -0.09 7.63 -10.04
C GLY A 74 -0.57 6.65 -11.11
N HIS A 75 0.34 5.99 -11.83
CA HIS A 75 -0.03 4.94 -12.77
C HIS A 75 -0.15 3.59 -12.05
N PHE A 76 -1.34 2.96 -12.19
CA PHE A 76 -1.54 1.56 -11.84
C PHE A 76 -1.71 0.75 -13.13
N PRO A 77 -0.94 -0.30 -13.33
CA PRO A 77 -1.10 -1.16 -14.49
C PRO A 77 -2.50 -1.82 -14.50
N LYS A 78 -2.85 -2.43 -15.62
CA LYS A 78 -4.03 -3.28 -15.68
C LYS A 78 -3.86 -4.40 -14.64
N ASP A 79 -4.90 -4.64 -13.84
CA ASP A 79 -4.86 -5.55 -12.68
C ASP A 79 -3.93 -5.12 -11.51
N GLY A 80 -3.59 -3.84 -11.46
CA GLY A 80 -2.66 -3.27 -10.46
C GLY A 80 -3.07 -3.50 -9.01
N GLU A 81 -4.38 -3.67 -8.72
CA GLU A 81 -4.85 -4.07 -7.39
C GLU A 81 -4.33 -5.47 -7.02
N GLY A 82 -4.49 -6.45 -7.88
CA GLY A 82 -4.02 -7.82 -7.65
C GLY A 82 -2.49 -7.90 -7.56
N LEU A 83 -1.79 -7.17 -8.43
CA LEU A 83 -0.33 -7.08 -8.44
C LEU A 83 0.18 -6.43 -7.15
N GLY A 84 -0.41 -5.31 -6.73
CA GLY A 84 -0.04 -4.64 -5.47
C GLY A 84 -0.29 -5.52 -4.24
N LEU A 85 -1.36 -6.32 -4.23
CA LEU A 85 -1.58 -7.28 -3.13
C LEU A 85 -0.52 -8.38 -3.09
N ASN A 86 0.01 -8.81 -4.24
CA ASN A 86 1.10 -9.77 -4.29
C ASN A 86 2.42 -9.15 -3.81
N ASP A 87 2.69 -7.90 -4.16
CA ASP A 87 3.88 -7.17 -3.69
C ASP A 87 3.82 -6.99 -2.16
N ILE A 88 2.65 -6.62 -1.61
CA ILE A 88 2.39 -6.56 -0.17
C ILE A 88 2.67 -7.92 0.49
N ALA A 89 2.22 -9.02 -0.12
CA ALA A 89 2.44 -10.37 0.41
C ALA A 89 3.92 -10.79 0.36
N ASP A 90 4.66 -10.39 -0.69
CA ASP A 90 6.09 -10.67 -0.78
C ASP A 90 6.85 -9.92 0.33
N LEU A 91 6.56 -8.64 0.57
CA LEU A 91 7.15 -7.91 1.71
C LEU A 91 6.82 -8.56 3.05
N THR A 92 5.56 -8.98 3.26
CA THR A 92 5.16 -9.71 4.48
C THR A 92 6.02 -10.95 4.69
N SER A 93 6.19 -11.75 3.64
CA SER A 93 6.99 -12.98 3.68
C SER A 93 8.46 -12.70 4.05
N ARG A 94 9.05 -11.67 3.43
CA ARG A 94 10.43 -11.25 3.69
C ARG A 94 10.65 -10.82 5.13
N VAL A 95 9.76 -9.98 5.68
CA VAL A 95 9.93 -9.49 7.06
C VAL A 95 9.64 -10.57 8.10
N ARG A 96 8.73 -11.48 7.83
CA ARG A 96 8.48 -12.64 8.71
C ARG A 96 9.68 -13.59 8.76
N ALA A 97 10.44 -13.71 7.67
CA ALA A 97 11.68 -14.48 7.67
C ALA A 97 12.79 -13.86 8.54
N ILE A 98 12.74 -12.54 8.80
CA ILE A 98 13.67 -11.85 9.71
C ILE A 98 13.40 -12.22 11.16
N ALA A 99 12.12 -12.35 11.55
CA ALA A 99 11.71 -12.61 12.92
C ALA A 99 10.59 -13.69 12.94
N PRO A 100 10.95 -14.95 12.73
CA PRO A 100 9.96 -16.02 12.69
C PRO A 100 9.29 -16.23 14.05
N GLY A 101 7.96 -16.43 14.03
CA GLY A 101 7.18 -16.73 15.23
C GLY A 101 6.71 -15.52 16.03
N VAL A 102 7.20 -14.31 15.75
CA VAL A 102 6.68 -13.12 16.45
C VAL A 102 5.32 -12.66 15.87
N PRO A 103 4.46 -12.03 16.68
CA PRO A 103 3.17 -11.50 16.21
C PRO A 103 3.37 -10.52 15.04
N CYS A 104 2.59 -10.69 13.97
CA CYS A 104 2.60 -9.82 12.80
C CYS A 104 1.28 -9.05 12.70
N PHE A 105 1.38 -7.75 12.52
CA PHE A 105 0.26 -6.82 12.36
C PHE A 105 0.36 -6.11 11.01
N VAL A 106 -0.80 -5.70 10.50
CA VAL A 106 -0.88 -4.89 9.29
C VAL A 106 -1.66 -3.61 9.55
N MET A 107 -1.21 -2.49 8.98
CA MET A 107 -1.89 -1.19 9.05
C MET A 107 -2.10 -0.65 7.66
N GLY A 108 -3.36 -0.32 7.32
CA GLY A 108 -3.69 0.35 6.05
C GLY A 108 -4.26 1.74 6.28
N HIS A 109 -3.78 2.73 5.55
CA HIS A 109 -4.25 4.11 5.60
C HIS A 109 -4.89 4.54 4.28
N SER A 110 -6.06 5.19 4.32
CA SER A 110 -6.76 5.72 3.14
C SER A 110 -6.92 4.64 2.04
N MET A 111 -6.37 4.84 0.83
CA MET A 111 -6.34 3.81 -0.23
C MET A 111 -5.74 2.50 0.30
N GLY A 112 -4.65 2.57 1.06
CA GLY A 112 -4.05 1.39 1.69
C GLY A 112 -4.97 0.66 2.66
N SER A 113 -5.99 1.35 3.22
CA SER A 113 -7.00 0.70 4.06
C SER A 113 -7.91 -0.24 3.27
N PHE A 114 -8.19 0.08 2.01
CA PHE A 114 -8.95 -0.81 1.12
C PHE A 114 -8.11 -2.03 0.72
N LEU A 115 -6.83 -1.80 0.33
CA LEU A 115 -5.89 -2.89 0.04
C LEU A 115 -5.69 -3.78 1.26
N CYS A 116 -5.52 -3.20 2.45
CA CYS A 116 -5.39 -3.93 3.70
C CYS A 116 -6.60 -4.82 3.98
N ARG A 117 -7.82 -4.31 3.80
CA ARG A 117 -9.06 -5.09 3.98
C ARG A 117 -9.15 -6.27 3.02
N GLU A 118 -8.80 -6.08 1.76
CA GLU A 118 -8.75 -7.14 0.76
C GLU A 118 -7.65 -8.17 1.11
N TYR A 119 -6.48 -7.67 1.51
CA TYR A 119 -5.36 -8.51 1.89
C TYR A 119 -5.69 -9.42 3.09
N ILE A 120 -6.26 -8.86 4.16
CA ILE A 120 -6.64 -9.66 5.33
C ILE A 120 -7.84 -10.59 5.04
N ALA A 121 -8.73 -10.26 4.10
CA ALA A 121 -9.78 -11.16 3.69
C ALA A 121 -9.22 -12.44 3.05
N ARG A 122 -8.11 -12.33 2.34
CA ARG A 122 -7.41 -13.48 1.73
C ARG A 122 -6.45 -14.18 2.69
N ASN A 123 -5.70 -13.42 3.47
CA ASN A 123 -4.54 -13.89 4.26
C ASN A 123 -4.66 -13.61 5.76
N GLY A 124 -5.86 -13.35 6.28
CA GLY A 124 -6.05 -12.87 7.66
C GLY A 124 -5.53 -13.79 8.75
N ARG A 125 -5.39 -15.10 8.48
CA ARG A 125 -4.81 -16.06 9.43
C ARG A 125 -3.31 -15.82 9.69
N GLU A 126 -2.65 -15.05 8.85
CA GLU A 126 -1.23 -14.71 8.99
C GLU A 126 -0.98 -13.55 9.96
N PHE A 127 -2.03 -12.81 10.33
CA PHE A 127 -1.92 -11.61 11.15
C PHE A 127 -2.53 -11.80 12.53
N SER A 128 -1.84 -11.24 13.53
CA SER A 128 -2.33 -11.14 14.91
C SER A 128 -3.35 -10.01 15.08
N GLY A 129 -3.39 -9.07 14.14
CA GLY A 129 -4.35 -7.98 14.11
C GLY A 129 -4.15 -7.03 12.94
N ALA A 130 -5.15 -6.17 12.69
CA ALA A 130 -5.11 -5.17 11.64
C ALA A 130 -5.58 -3.81 12.16
N ILE A 131 -4.95 -2.74 11.68
CA ILE A 131 -5.29 -1.34 11.96
C ILE A 131 -5.81 -0.73 10.65
N ILE A 132 -7.08 -0.34 10.62
CA ILE A 132 -7.73 0.22 9.44
C ILE A 132 -8.00 1.70 9.69
N MET A 133 -7.25 2.56 8.99
CA MET A 133 -7.28 4.02 9.20
C MET A 133 -7.82 4.73 7.96
N GLY A 134 -8.65 5.76 8.17
CA GLY A 134 -9.16 6.58 7.06
C GLY A 134 -9.92 5.78 6.00
N THR A 135 -10.50 4.65 6.38
CA THR A 135 -11.30 3.83 5.47
C THR A 135 -12.67 4.47 5.24
N GLY A 136 -13.28 4.11 4.12
CA GLY A 136 -14.60 4.61 3.76
C GLY A 136 -15.51 3.51 3.23
N PHE A 137 -16.75 3.90 3.00
CA PHE A 137 -17.72 3.10 2.27
C PHE A 137 -18.36 3.97 1.19
N THR A 138 -18.39 3.46 -0.03
CA THR A 138 -19.06 4.14 -1.14
C THR A 138 -20.23 3.28 -1.62
N GLY A 139 -21.42 3.85 -1.60
CA GLY A 139 -22.63 3.14 -2.02
C GLY A 139 -22.57 2.67 -3.49
N ALA A 140 -23.21 1.55 -3.78
CA ALA A 140 -23.17 0.93 -5.12
C ALA A 140 -23.56 1.87 -6.26
N GLY A 141 -24.54 2.76 -6.03
CA GLY A 141 -24.97 3.76 -7.02
C GLY A 141 -23.85 4.74 -7.36
N THR A 142 -23.18 5.31 -6.35
CA THR A 142 -22.04 6.23 -6.55
C THR A 142 -20.89 5.53 -7.27
N LEU A 143 -20.58 4.29 -6.90
CA LEU A 143 -19.55 3.48 -7.59
C LEU A 143 -19.91 3.22 -9.05
N PHE A 144 -21.18 2.91 -9.33
CA PHE A 144 -21.64 2.72 -10.71
C PHE A 144 -21.42 3.97 -11.55
N PHE A 145 -21.84 5.14 -11.05
CA PHE A 145 -21.64 6.41 -11.76
C PHE A 145 -20.16 6.76 -11.91
N ALA A 146 -19.35 6.60 -10.86
CA ALA A 146 -17.92 6.83 -10.94
C ALA A 146 -17.25 5.95 -12.01
N ARG A 147 -17.58 4.65 -12.05
CA ARG A 147 -17.08 3.71 -13.07
C ARG A 147 -17.54 4.07 -14.47
N LEU A 148 -18.79 4.53 -14.64
CA LEU A 148 -19.30 4.97 -15.93
C LEU A 148 -18.55 6.20 -16.43
N VAL A 149 -18.38 7.22 -15.58
CA VAL A 149 -17.64 8.45 -15.91
C VAL A 149 -16.18 8.16 -16.26
N THR A 150 -15.49 7.34 -15.45
CA THR A 150 -14.10 6.97 -15.71
C THR A 150 -13.96 6.16 -17.01
N LYS A 151 -14.93 5.26 -17.31
CA LYS A 151 -14.95 4.49 -18.55
C LYS A 151 -15.14 5.38 -19.79
N ILE A 152 -16.02 6.37 -19.71
CA ILE A 152 -16.26 7.34 -20.79
C ILE A 152 -15.02 8.19 -21.04
N ILE A 153 -14.45 8.78 -19.97
CA ILE A 153 -13.26 9.63 -20.07
C ILE A 153 -12.06 8.81 -20.60
N GLY A 154 -11.85 7.61 -20.06
CA GLY A 154 -10.79 6.71 -20.53
C GLY A 154 -10.98 6.23 -21.97
N GLY A 155 -12.22 6.11 -22.45
CA GLY A 155 -12.53 5.79 -23.84
C GLY A 155 -12.24 6.94 -24.82
N ILE A 156 -12.39 8.19 -24.37
CA ILE A 156 -12.18 9.38 -25.20
C ILE A 156 -10.69 9.81 -25.20
N TYR A 157 -10.07 9.86 -24.03
CA TYR A 157 -8.73 10.42 -23.84
C TYR A 157 -7.63 9.38 -23.61
N GLY A 158 -7.98 8.09 -23.59
CA GLY A 158 -7.07 7.01 -23.24
C GLY A 158 -7.09 6.69 -21.73
N ARG A 159 -6.72 5.45 -21.39
CA ARG A 159 -6.80 4.94 -20.00
C ARG A 159 -5.77 5.59 -19.07
N GLU A 160 -4.69 6.10 -19.62
CA GLU A 160 -3.60 6.76 -18.88
C GLU A 160 -3.81 8.27 -18.71
N HIS A 161 -4.94 8.80 -19.19
CA HIS A 161 -5.26 10.21 -19.10
C HIS A 161 -5.46 10.65 -17.64
N LYS A 162 -4.59 11.54 -17.15
CA LYS A 162 -4.69 12.17 -15.84
C LYS A 162 -5.77 13.24 -15.84
N SER A 163 -7.01 12.86 -15.52
CA SER A 163 -8.16 13.75 -15.55
C SER A 163 -8.25 14.62 -14.29
N LYS A 164 -8.02 15.93 -14.45
CA LYS A 164 -8.21 16.92 -13.36
C LYS A 164 -9.66 16.93 -12.84
N PHE A 165 -10.63 16.61 -13.68
CA PHE A 165 -12.04 16.52 -13.29
C PHE A 165 -12.28 15.34 -12.35
N ILE A 166 -11.75 14.14 -12.69
CA ILE A 166 -11.88 12.95 -11.83
C ILE A 166 -11.14 13.19 -10.51
N SER A 167 -9.93 13.75 -10.56
CA SER A 167 -9.15 14.08 -9.36
C SER A 167 -9.91 15.04 -8.44
N LYS A 168 -10.50 16.10 -8.99
CA LYS A 168 -11.32 17.03 -8.21
C LYS A 168 -12.58 16.39 -7.64
N LEU A 169 -13.21 15.46 -8.36
CA LEU A 169 -14.40 14.74 -7.89
C LEU A 169 -14.05 13.78 -6.75
N ALA A 170 -12.88 13.13 -6.83
CA ALA A 170 -12.43 12.15 -5.85
C ALA A 170 -11.85 12.80 -4.57
N PHE A 171 -11.13 13.92 -4.69
CA PHE A 171 -10.34 14.53 -3.61
C PHE A 171 -10.70 15.99 -3.32
N GLY A 172 -11.57 16.61 -4.09
CA GLY A 172 -11.90 18.05 -3.99
C GLY A 172 -12.71 18.46 -2.76
N ALA A 173 -13.00 17.52 -1.86
CA ALA A 173 -13.66 17.78 -0.57
C ALA A 173 -12.67 17.78 0.61
N TYR A 174 -11.36 17.66 0.34
CA TYR A 174 -10.28 17.66 1.34
C TYR A 174 -9.38 18.87 1.15
#